data_3a2a59bc15551ef7748d4ac82a70d204
#
_entry.id   3a2a59bc15551ef7748d4ac82a70d204
#
_cell.length_a   1.000
_cell.length_b   1.000
_cell.length_c   1.000
_cell.angle_alpha   90.00
_cell.angle_beta   90.00
_cell.angle_gamma   90.00
#
_symmetry.space_group_name_H-M   'P 1'
#
loop_
_entity.id
_entity.type
_entity.pdbx_description
1 polymer ?
#
loop_
_entity_poly.entity_id
_entity_poly.type
_entity_poly.pdbx_seq_one_letter_code
_entity_poly.pdbx_strand_id
1 'polypeptide(L)'
;DFAGIDPAIFFDDDGKAYVTHNDAPNEGEELYQGHRVIKIWEYDVENDQVIEGTDKIIVDGGVDLSKKPIWIEAPHIYKKDGRYYLMCAEGGTGGWHSEVIFVSDKPMGPYEPAPSNPILTQRHFPKDRENKVDWVGHADLVVGPDDKYYGVFLGIRPNEKDRVNTGRETFILPVDWSGEFPVFENGLVPMEPKLEMPEGVENKTGEGDYFPNGNFTYTEDFTSEKLDYRWIGLRGPREDFMEITKNGVKINPFDVNIKEVKPTSTLFHRQQHKDFSFTTTMNYKPKSEKDLAGITALQSEKFNYVFGITKKGNKDYLVLERTEKGSSKILATKEIEFKGEIQLRIEADGDDYKFSYALN
;
A
#
# COMPACT_ATOMS: atom_id res chain seq x y z
N ASP A 1 -10.35 19.03 -12.66
CA ASP A 1 -9.05 18.37 -12.42
C ASP A 1 -8.02 19.45 -12.04
N PHE A 2 -7.17 19.18 -11.06
CA PHE A 2 -6.04 20.03 -10.68
C PHE A 2 -4.79 19.17 -10.50
N ALA A 3 -3.61 19.81 -10.57
CA ALA A 3 -2.33 19.13 -10.34
C ALA A 3 -2.16 18.76 -8.86
N GLY A 4 -1.27 17.82 -8.58
CA GLY A 4 -0.95 17.42 -7.22
C GLY A 4 -1.39 16.00 -6.88
N ILE A 5 -1.18 15.61 -5.62
CA ILE A 5 -1.51 14.28 -5.09
C ILE A 5 -2.19 14.40 -3.72
N ASP A 6 -2.69 13.30 -3.22
CA ASP A 6 -3.31 13.15 -1.89
C ASP A 6 -4.45 14.14 -1.64
N PRO A 7 -5.47 14.23 -2.50
CA PRO A 7 -6.60 15.12 -2.26
C PRO A 7 -7.43 14.62 -1.08
N ALA A 8 -7.77 15.55 -0.16
CA ALA A 8 -8.73 15.31 0.91
C ALA A 8 -9.80 16.40 0.91
N ILE A 9 -11.04 16.01 1.20
CA ILE A 9 -12.16 16.94 1.30
C ILE A 9 -12.57 17.15 2.75
N PHE A 10 -12.79 18.40 3.12
CA PHE A 10 -13.29 18.81 4.43
C PHE A 10 -14.63 19.53 4.27
N PHE A 11 -15.62 19.12 5.03
CA PHE A 11 -16.94 19.79 5.11
C PHE A 11 -17.03 20.58 6.41
N ASP A 12 -17.23 21.89 6.32
CA ASP A 12 -17.35 22.74 7.48
C ASP A 12 -18.82 22.88 7.95
N ASP A 13 -19.00 23.27 9.22
CA ASP A 13 -20.33 23.42 9.84
C ASP A 13 -21.17 24.53 9.20
N ASP A 14 -20.55 25.47 8.49
CA ASP A 14 -21.22 26.54 7.73
C ASP A 14 -21.79 26.08 6.37
N GLY A 15 -21.59 24.80 6.04
CA GLY A 15 -22.05 24.21 4.78
C GLY A 15 -21.09 24.36 3.61
N LYS A 16 -19.94 24.99 3.82
CA LYS A 16 -18.87 25.05 2.83
C LYS A 16 -18.05 23.75 2.83
N ALA A 17 -17.45 23.45 1.69
CA ALA A 17 -16.50 22.37 1.54
C ALA A 17 -15.17 22.90 1.02
N TYR A 18 -14.09 22.23 1.38
CA TYR A 18 -12.72 22.57 1.01
C TYR A 18 -11.98 21.32 0.55
N VAL A 19 -11.13 21.45 -0.46
CA VAL A 19 -10.22 20.37 -0.89
C VAL A 19 -8.80 20.82 -0.62
N THR A 20 -8.06 19.98 0.10
CA THR A 20 -6.62 20.12 0.30
C THR A 20 -5.86 19.10 -0.52
N HIS A 21 -4.67 19.44 -0.96
CA HIS A 21 -3.78 18.50 -1.66
C HIS A 21 -2.32 18.94 -1.58
N ASN A 22 -1.41 18.01 -1.80
CA ASN A 22 0.00 18.30 -2.01
C ASN A 22 0.23 18.79 -3.44
N ASP A 23 1.09 19.78 -3.62
CA ASP A 23 1.51 20.26 -4.94
C ASP A 23 2.99 20.69 -4.96
N ALA A 24 3.51 20.98 -6.14
CA ALA A 24 4.76 21.71 -6.29
C ALA A 24 4.55 23.17 -5.83
N PRO A 25 5.60 23.87 -5.36
CA PRO A 25 5.60 25.32 -5.26
C PRO A 25 5.25 25.96 -6.62
N ASN A 26 4.88 27.25 -6.61
CA ASN A 26 4.66 27.96 -7.87
C ASN A 26 5.93 27.94 -8.73
N GLU A 27 5.78 28.15 -10.02
CA GLU A 27 6.90 28.13 -10.96
C GLU A 27 7.99 29.15 -10.55
N GLY A 28 9.21 28.65 -10.37
CA GLY A 28 10.36 29.46 -9.94
C GLY A 28 10.49 29.68 -8.44
N GLU A 29 9.58 29.16 -7.61
CA GLU A 29 9.61 29.28 -6.15
C GLU A 29 10.17 28.04 -5.44
N GLU A 30 10.60 27.00 -6.18
CA GLU A 30 11.23 25.83 -5.59
C GLU A 30 12.56 26.19 -4.94
N LEU A 31 12.69 26.00 -3.63
CA LEU A 31 13.86 26.37 -2.83
C LEU A 31 14.90 25.26 -2.71
N TYR A 32 14.50 23.99 -2.87
CA TYR A 32 15.35 22.80 -2.75
C TYR A 32 14.66 21.58 -3.37
N GLN A 33 15.43 20.58 -3.69
CA GLN A 33 14.89 19.32 -4.23
C GLN A 33 13.96 18.64 -3.22
N GLY A 34 12.73 18.36 -3.62
CA GLY A 34 11.70 17.77 -2.77
C GLY A 34 10.90 18.80 -1.95
N HIS A 35 11.05 20.09 -2.27
CA HIS A 35 10.19 21.14 -1.77
C HIS A 35 8.77 20.94 -2.30
N ARG A 36 7.81 20.82 -1.39
CA ARG A 36 6.37 20.66 -1.69
C ARG A 36 5.58 21.63 -0.84
N VAL A 37 4.36 21.88 -1.24
CA VAL A 37 3.42 22.76 -0.53
C VAL A 37 2.08 22.04 -0.33
N ILE A 38 1.32 22.48 0.66
CA ILE A 38 -0.09 22.11 0.78
C ILE A 38 -0.93 23.27 0.28
N LYS A 39 -1.79 22.98 -0.69
CA LYS A 39 -2.79 23.93 -1.21
C LYS A 39 -4.18 23.55 -0.71
N ILE A 40 -5.05 24.55 -0.65
CA ILE A 40 -6.48 24.43 -0.33
C ILE A 40 -7.29 25.18 -1.37
N TRP A 41 -8.48 24.66 -1.68
CA TRP A 41 -9.48 25.28 -2.54
C TRP A 41 -10.84 25.28 -1.83
N GLU A 42 -11.69 26.28 -2.07
CA GLU A 42 -13.13 26.11 -1.83
C GLU A 42 -13.70 25.17 -2.88
N TYR A 43 -14.65 24.31 -2.47
CA TYR A 43 -15.23 23.28 -3.32
C TYR A 43 -16.75 23.42 -3.41
N ASP A 44 -17.26 23.47 -4.63
CA ASP A 44 -18.68 23.49 -4.93
C ASP A 44 -19.20 22.04 -5.03
N VAL A 45 -19.87 21.60 -3.96
CA VAL A 45 -20.40 20.23 -3.85
C VAL A 45 -21.55 19.97 -4.84
N GLU A 46 -22.34 21.02 -5.18
CA GLU A 46 -23.48 20.86 -6.07
C GLU A 46 -23.04 20.65 -7.52
N ASN A 47 -21.98 21.33 -7.94
CA ASN A 47 -21.45 21.24 -9.30
C ASN A 47 -20.22 20.31 -9.42
N ASP A 48 -19.80 19.67 -8.34
CA ASP A 48 -18.65 18.73 -8.28
C ASP A 48 -17.36 19.33 -8.85
N GLN A 49 -16.97 20.54 -8.37
CA GLN A 49 -15.81 21.26 -8.88
C GLN A 49 -15.19 22.19 -7.82
N VAL A 50 -13.88 22.46 -7.95
CA VAL A 50 -13.23 23.52 -7.19
C VAL A 50 -13.71 24.89 -7.66
N ILE A 51 -13.78 25.88 -6.76
CA ILE A 51 -14.12 27.25 -7.11
C ILE A 51 -12.84 27.94 -7.56
N GLU A 52 -12.77 28.29 -8.85
CA GLU A 52 -11.57 28.92 -9.44
C GLU A 52 -11.20 30.22 -8.72
N GLY A 53 -9.88 30.43 -8.54
CA GLY A 53 -9.32 31.61 -7.89
C GLY A 53 -9.41 31.64 -6.36
N THR A 54 -9.84 30.51 -5.75
CA THR A 54 -9.82 30.38 -4.29
C THR A 54 -8.59 29.65 -3.76
N ASP A 55 -7.74 29.14 -4.65
CA ASP A 55 -6.54 28.40 -4.28
C ASP A 55 -5.57 29.18 -3.44
N LYS A 56 -5.03 28.53 -2.43
CA LYS A 56 -4.07 29.14 -1.51
C LYS A 56 -3.06 28.11 -1.00
N ILE A 57 -1.79 28.48 -0.95
CA ILE A 57 -0.78 27.73 -0.20
C ILE A 57 -1.03 27.97 1.29
N ILE A 58 -1.26 26.91 2.05
CA ILE A 58 -1.52 26.95 3.48
C ILE A 58 -0.38 26.39 4.32
N VAL A 59 0.49 25.55 3.72
CA VAL A 59 1.78 25.14 4.30
C VAL A 59 2.83 25.18 3.18
N ASP A 60 3.95 25.83 3.46
CA ASP A 60 5.09 25.93 2.56
C ASP A 60 6.27 25.13 3.13
N GLY A 61 6.62 24.04 2.46
CA GLY A 61 7.75 23.16 2.78
C GLY A 61 7.55 22.22 3.96
N GLY A 62 6.81 22.59 4.99
CA GLY A 62 6.58 21.79 6.19
C GLY A 62 6.71 22.56 7.51
N VAL A 63 7.03 21.87 8.61
CA VAL A 63 7.05 22.44 9.97
C VAL A 63 8.07 23.57 10.11
N ASP A 64 9.24 23.44 9.50
CA ASP A 64 10.32 24.42 9.59
C ASP A 64 11.04 24.52 8.25
N LEU A 65 10.64 25.46 7.42
CA LEU A 65 11.18 25.68 6.09
C LEU A 65 12.71 25.88 6.09
N SER A 66 13.28 26.44 7.17
CA SER A 66 14.73 26.65 7.29
C SER A 66 15.53 25.34 7.33
N LYS A 67 14.90 24.24 7.74
CA LYS A 67 15.47 22.89 7.76
C LYS A 67 15.30 22.15 6.45
N LYS A 68 14.64 22.77 5.47
CA LYS A 68 14.36 22.21 4.16
C LYS A 68 13.68 20.83 4.25
N PRO A 69 12.54 20.73 4.95
CA PRO A 69 11.82 19.46 5.05
C PRO A 69 11.38 19.01 3.67
N ILE A 70 11.49 17.71 3.41
CA ILE A 70 11.13 17.17 2.11
C ILE A 70 9.73 16.58 2.16
N TRP A 71 8.99 16.77 1.08
CA TRP A 71 7.79 16.03 0.73
C TRP A 71 6.69 16.11 1.80
N ILE A 72 6.19 17.33 2.08
CA ILE A 72 4.96 17.49 2.84
C ILE A 72 3.78 17.00 1.99
N GLU A 73 2.94 16.10 2.51
CA GLU A 73 1.87 15.44 1.75
C GLU A 73 0.72 14.97 2.66
N ALA A 74 -0.30 14.30 2.11
CA ALA A 74 -1.45 13.73 2.85
C ALA A 74 -2.15 14.74 3.78
N PRO A 75 -2.62 15.88 3.29
CA PRO A 75 -3.26 16.88 4.15
C PRO A 75 -4.67 16.47 4.53
N HIS A 76 -4.98 16.40 5.84
CA HIS A 76 -6.32 16.18 6.36
C HIS A 76 -6.70 17.28 7.35
N ILE A 77 -7.86 17.93 7.14
CA ILE A 77 -8.37 18.97 8.05
C ILE A 77 -9.39 18.36 9.00
N TYR A 78 -9.25 18.69 10.27
CA TYR A 78 -10.20 18.37 11.34
C TYR A 78 -10.62 19.65 12.06
N LYS A 79 -11.87 19.69 12.54
CA LYS A 79 -12.37 20.81 13.34
C LYS A 79 -12.66 20.36 14.75
N LYS A 80 -12.11 21.04 15.73
CA LYS A 80 -12.37 20.81 17.16
C LYS A 80 -12.39 22.13 17.91
N ASP A 81 -13.40 22.34 18.74
CA ASP A 81 -13.57 23.51 19.59
C ASP A 81 -13.44 24.85 18.82
N GLY A 82 -13.96 24.86 17.56
CA GLY A 82 -13.97 26.03 16.68
C GLY A 82 -12.64 26.32 15.99
N ARG A 83 -11.60 25.50 16.18
CA ARG A 83 -10.30 25.59 15.50
C ARG A 83 -10.13 24.50 14.46
N TYR A 84 -9.28 24.78 13.48
CA TYR A 84 -8.96 23.87 12.37
C TYR A 84 -7.55 23.32 12.54
N TYR A 85 -7.46 22.01 12.48
CA TYR A 85 -6.21 21.25 12.61
C TYR A 85 -5.92 20.57 11.29
N LEU A 86 -4.75 20.83 10.74
CA LEU A 86 -4.26 20.23 9.49
C LEU A 86 -3.17 19.23 9.82
N MET A 87 -3.45 17.95 9.66
CA MET A 87 -2.44 16.89 9.73
C MET A 87 -1.81 16.67 8.36
N CYS A 88 -0.51 16.40 8.34
CA CYS A 88 0.25 16.11 7.13
C CYS A 88 1.38 15.13 7.42
N ALA A 89 1.73 14.32 6.42
CA ALA A 89 2.99 13.58 6.43
C ALA A 89 4.15 14.49 6.02
N GLU A 90 5.31 14.31 6.66
CA GLU A 90 6.56 15.01 6.34
C GLU A 90 7.73 14.04 6.31
N GLY A 91 8.71 14.28 5.44
CA GLY A 91 9.96 13.51 5.36
C GLY A 91 9.97 12.48 4.22
N GLY A 92 8.89 12.37 3.46
CA GLY A 92 8.69 11.36 2.42
C GLY A 92 8.64 9.93 2.98
N THR A 93 8.10 8.99 2.22
CA THR A 93 7.98 7.60 2.66
C THR A 93 9.33 6.92 2.75
N GLY A 94 9.97 7.04 3.89
CA GLY A 94 11.32 6.52 4.15
C GLY A 94 11.74 6.71 5.60
N GLY A 95 13.05 6.65 5.85
CA GLY A 95 13.60 6.73 7.22
C GLY A 95 13.37 8.07 7.93
N TRP A 96 12.92 9.10 7.24
CA TRP A 96 12.59 10.42 7.81
C TRP A 96 11.09 10.66 7.99
N HIS A 97 10.25 9.71 7.59
CA HIS A 97 8.80 9.83 7.60
C HIS A 97 8.25 10.12 9.01
N SER A 98 7.28 11.00 9.06
CA SER A 98 6.61 11.41 10.29
C SER A 98 5.25 12.01 9.97
N GLU A 99 4.39 12.09 10.98
CA GLU A 99 3.16 12.87 10.96
C GLU A 99 3.36 14.16 11.72
N VAL A 100 2.88 15.25 11.14
CA VAL A 100 2.96 16.60 11.71
C VAL A 100 1.58 17.24 11.70
N ILE A 101 1.38 18.26 12.56
CA ILE A 101 0.10 18.95 12.68
C ILE A 101 0.30 20.46 12.75
N PHE A 102 -0.62 21.17 12.14
CA PHE A 102 -0.72 22.62 12.14
C PHE A 102 -2.10 23.03 12.65
N VAL A 103 -2.24 24.25 13.11
CA VAL A 103 -3.50 24.77 13.65
C VAL A 103 -3.81 26.15 13.09
N SER A 104 -5.10 26.44 12.89
CA SER A 104 -5.62 27.72 12.42
C SER A 104 -6.99 28.02 13.04
N ASP A 105 -7.34 29.31 13.08
CA ASP A 105 -8.69 29.77 13.44
C ASP A 105 -9.65 29.83 12.22
N LYS A 106 -9.13 29.52 11.02
CA LYS A 106 -9.89 29.56 9.76
C LYS A 106 -9.53 28.37 8.86
N PRO A 107 -10.48 27.80 8.11
CA PRO A 107 -10.20 26.67 7.24
C PRO A 107 -9.14 26.99 6.16
N MET A 108 -9.13 28.23 5.66
CA MET A 108 -8.17 28.71 4.65
C MET A 108 -6.86 29.26 5.26
N GLY A 109 -6.61 29.01 6.54
CA GLY A 109 -5.40 29.45 7.25
C GLY A 109 -5.33 30.96 7.54
N PRO A 110 -4.18 31.47 8.04
CA PRO A 110 -2.88 30.80 8.07
C PRO A 110 -2.82 29.64 9.08
N TYR A 111 -2.04 28.62 8.76
CA TYR A 111 -1.78 27.48 9.62
C TYR A 111 -0.41 27.60 10.27
N GLU A 112 -0.36 27.45 11.60
CA GLU A 112 0.87 27.49 12.39
C GLU A 112 1.22 26.09 12.89
N PRO A 113 2.50 25.65 12.82
CA PRO A 113 2.89 24.34 13.27
C PRO A 113 2.74 24.20 14.79
N ALA A 114 2.24 23.05 15.23
CA ALA A 114 2.17 22.73 16.65
C ALA A 114 3.58 22.58 17.25
N PRO A 115 3.80 23.05 18.49
CA PRO A 115 5.09 22.93 19.17
C PRO A 115 5.50 21.49 19.46
N SER A 116 4.53 20.55 19.46
CA SER A 116 4.73 19.12 19.70
C SER A 116 5.13 18.31 18.47
N ASN A 117 5.34 18.95 17.32
CA ASN A 117 5.74 18.23 16.09
C ASN A 117 7.11 17.55 16.16
N PRO A 118 7.27 16.35 15.60
CA PRO A 118 6.22 15.53 14.99
C PRO A 118 5.33 14.82 16.03
N ILE A 119 4.07 14.55 15.68
CA ILE A 119 3.12 13.87 16.58
C ILE A 119 3.17 12.33 16.45
N LEU A 120 3.76 11.81 15.36
CA LEU A 120 3.99 10.39 15.11
C LEU A 120 5.29 10.21 14.34
N THR A 121 6.22 9.40 14.85
CA THR A 121 7.44 9.00 14.13
C THR A 121 8.17 7.88 14.85
N GLN A 122 8.96 7.10 14.10
CA GLN A 122 9.87 6.06 14.63
C GLN A 122 11.35 6.32 14.26
N ARG A 123 11.64 7.44 13.60
CA ARG A 123 12.96 7.75 12.99
C ARG A 123 14.11 7.91 13.98
N HIS A 124 13.82 8.14 15.27
CA HIS A 124 14.84 8.40 16.31
C HIS A 124 15.27 7.14 17.07
N PHE A 125 14.64 5.99 16.81
CA PHE A 125 14.90 4.76 17.55
C PHE A 125 15.99 3.93 16.89
N PRO A 126 16.70 3.06 17.70
CA PRO A 126 17.72 2.16 17.18
C PRO A 126 17.19 1.30 16.04
N LYS A 127 17.98 1.17 14.97
CA LYS A 127 17.59 0.40 13.77
C LYS A 127 17.63 -1.12 13.99
N ASP A 128 18.35 -1.57 15.00
CA ASP A 128 18.54 -2.97 15.37
C ASP A 128 17.52 -3.46 16.42
N ARG A 129 16.49 -2.65 16.74
CA ARG A 129 15.42 -3.08 17.64
C ARG A 129 14.62 -4.24 17.07
N GLU A 130 14.25 -5.18 17.92
CA GLU A 130 13.46 -6.35 17.55
C GLU A 130 12.05 -5.96 17.11
N ASN A 131 11.49 -6.70 16.15
CA ASN A 131 10.12 -6.52 15.65
C ASN A 131 9.73 -5.07 15.29
N LYS A 132 10.69 -4.28 14.83
CA LYS A 132 10.48 -2.86 14.57
C LYS A 132 9.37 -2.58 13.55
N VAL A 133 8.57 -1.59 13.87
CA VAL A 133 7.75 -0.83 12.90
C VAL A 133 8.51 0.45 12.58
N ASP A 134 8.62 0.82 11.33
CA ASP A 134 9.39 1.99 10.89
C ASP A 134 8.69 2.74 9.75
N TRP A 135 9.19 3.91 9.34
CA TRP A 135 8.66 4.76 8.28
C TRP A 135 7.19 5.14 8.46
N VAL A 136 6.78 5.38 9.70
CA VAL A 136 5.38 5.68 10.05
C VAL A 136 5.02 7.13 9.73
N GLY A 137 3.81 7.33 9.25
CA GLY A 137 3.24 8.61 8.86
C GLY A 137 2.09 8.46 7.88
N HIS A 138 1.69 9.54 7.22
CA HIS A 138 0.57 9.58 6.27
C HIS A 138 -0.73 9.11 6.96
N ALA A 139 -1.03 9.75 8.12
CA ALA A 139 -2.11 9.35 9.00
C ALA A 139 -3.41 10.06 8.67
N ASP A 140 -4.51 9.35 8.92
CA ASP A 140 -5.86 9.89 8.99
C ASP A 140 -6.49 9.54 10.33
N LEU A 141 -7.39 10.37 10.87
CA LEU A 141 -8.10 10.12 12.11
C LEU A 141 -9.49 9.58 11.84
N VAL A 142 -9.87 8.59 12.63
CA VAL A 142 -11.21 8.00 12.62
C VAL A 142 -11.75 7.91 14.06
N VAL A 143 -13.05 8.10 14.21
CA VAL A 143 -13.74 7.84 15.49
C VAL A 143 -14.15 6.38 15.53
N GLY A 144 -13.72 5.68 16.56
CA GLY A 144 -14.04 4.28 16.80
C GLY A 144 -15.46 4.06 17.34
N PRO A 145 -15.89 2.81 17.43
CA PRO A 145 -17.22 2.47 18.00
C PRO A 145 -17.36 2.79 19.50
N ASP A 146 -16.27 3.09 20.17
CA ASP A 146 -16.15 3.51 21.57
C ASP A 146 -16.07 5.04 21.72
N ASP A 147 -16.39 5.78 20.66
CA ASP A 147 -16.34 7.24 20.57
C ASP A 147 -14.93 7.85 20.81
N LYS A 148 -13.88 7.04 20.71
CA LYS A 148 -12.50 7.51 20.81
C LYS A 148 -11.89 7.72 19.43
N TYR A 149 -10.87 8.58 19.38
CA TYR A 149 -10.07 8.78 18.16
C TYR A 149 -9.03 7.68 17.98
N TYR A 150 -8.86 7.27 16.73
CA TYR A 150 -7.81 6.38 16.28
C TYR A 150 -7.12 7.00 15.07
N GLY A 151 -5.79 6.91 15.04
CA GLY A 151 -5.01 7.27 13.87
C GLY A 151 -4.69 6.03 13.06
N VAL A 152 -5.09 6.03 11.79
CA VAL A 152 -4.76 4.99 10.81
C VAL A 152 -3.64 5.52 9.92
N PHE A 153 -2.53 4.80 9.82
CA PHE A 153 -1.34 5.29 9.14
C PHE A 153 -0.57 4.18 8.44
N LEU A 154 0.32 4.53 7.55
CA LEU A 154 1.22 3.58 6.92
C LEU A 154 2.51 3.41 7.73
N GLY A 155 3.11 2.23 7.61
CA GLY A 155 4.41 1.90 8.15
C GLY A 155 4.98 0.69 7.44
N ILE A 156 6.15 0.25 7.87
CA ILE A 156 6.80 -0.97 7.40
C ILE A 156 7.25 -1.84 8.56
N ARG A 157 7.33 -3.14 8.34
CA ARG A 157 7.98 -4.11 9.23
C ARG A 157 9.18 -4.73 8.52
N PRO A 158 10.34 -4.06 8.47
CA PRO A 158 11.52 -4.62 7.84
C PRO A 158 12.00 -5.87 8.59
N ASN A 159 12.69 -6.74 7.87
CA ASN A 159 13.37 -7.86 8.50
C ASN A 159 14.73 -7.44 9.10
N GLU A 160 15.47 -8.39 9.66
CA GLU A 160 16.79 -8.18 10.28
C GLU A 160 17.85 -7.59 9.33
N LYS A 161 17.63 -7.70 8.01
CA LYS A 161 18.51 -7.15 6.98
C LYS A 161 17.97 -5.82 6.39
N ASP A 162 17.03 -5.16 7.07
CA ASP A 162 16.36 -3.95 6.62
C ASP A 162 15.61 -4.10 5.27
N ARG A 163 15.17 -5.31 4.94
CA ARG A 163 14.38 -5.56 3.73
C ARG A 163 12.89 -5.54 4.04
N VAL A 164 12.12 -5.00 3.11
CA VAL A 164 10.68 -4.76 3.26
C VAL A 164 9.94 -5.55 2.19
N ASN A 165 9.77 -6.85 2.37
CA ASN A 165 9.11 -7.72 1.40
C ASN A 165 7.58 -7.77 1.51
N THR A 166 6.99 -7.28 2.60
CA THR A 166 5.53 -7.08 2.70
C THR A 166 5.07 -5.70 2.20
N GLY A 167 6.02 -4.81 1.90
CA GLY A 167 5.72 -3.44 1.46
C GLY A 167 5.29 -2.53 2.60
N ARG A 168 4.55 -1.48 2.27
CA ARG A 168 3.87 -0.63 3.26
C ARG A 168 2.62 -1.34 3.76
N GLU A 169 2.46 -1.32 5.07
CA GLU A 169 1.33 -1.93 5.78
C GLU A 169 0.53 -0.86 6.50
N THR A 170 -0.72 -1.15 6.82
CA THR A 170 -1.60 -0.24 7.56
C THR A 170 -1.51 -0.56 9.05
N PHE A 171 -1.31 0.47 9.85
CA PHE A 171 -1.28 0.43 11.31
C PHE A 171 -2.36 1.32 11.89
N ILE A 172 -2.69 1.08 13.15
CA ILE A 172 -3.64 1.86 13.91
C ILE A 172 -3.10 2.08 15.32
N LEU A 173 -3.28 3.30 15.85
CA LEU A 173 -3.02 3.62 17.26
C LEU A 173 -4.19 4.42 17.85
N PRO A 174 -4.50 4.27 19.14
CA PRO A 174 -5.38 5.19 19.84
C PRO A 174 -4.81 6.61 19.83
N VAL A 175 -5.69 7.60 19.79
CA VAL A 175 -5.30 9.01 19.82
C VAL A 175 -6.07 9.70 20.96
N ASP A 176 -5.33 10.20 21.94
CA ASP A 176 -5.88 11.08 22.95
C ASP A 176 -5.95 12.52 22.41
N TRP A 177 -7.16 13.02 22.23
CA TRP A 177 -7.39 14.42 21.85
C TRP A 177 -8.21 15.15 22.89
N SER A 178 -7.97 14.88 24.16
CA SER A 178 -8.56 15.63 25.29
C SER A 178 -7.92 17.02 25.47
N GLY A 179 -6.66 17.17 25.06
CA GLY A 179 -5.92 18.43 25.07
C GLY A 179 -6.12 19.28 23.81
N GLU A 180 -5.26 20.29 23.65
CA GLU A 180 -5.27 21.18 22.48
C GLU A 180 -4.88 20.44 21.20
N PHE A 181 -3.87 19.58 21.25
CA PHE A 181 -3.39 18.79 20.10
C PHE A 181 -3.62 17.30 20.30
N PRO A 182 -3.84 16.54 19.22
CA PRO A 182 -3.95 15.08 19.30
C PRO A 182 -2.60 14.46 19.67
N VAL A 183 -2.63 13.43 20.50
CA VAL A 183 -1.48 12.65 20.93
C VAL A 183 -1.70 11.20 20.53
N PHE A 184 -0.91 10.71 19.58
CA PHE A 184 -0.88 9.30 19.24
C PHE A 184 -0.28 8.52 20.42
N GLU A 185 -1.06 7.65 21.03
CA GLU A 185 -0.56 6.79 22.11
C GLU A 185 0.54 5.88 21.59
N ASN A 186 1.71 5.92 22.23
CA ASN A 186 2.92 5.22 21.78
C ASN A 186 3.46 5.63 20.40
N GLY A 187 3.00 6.73 19.81
CA GLY A 187 3.48 7.21 18.52
C GLY A 187 4.92 7.72 18.51
N LEU A 188 5.44 8.11 19.69
CA LEU A 188 6.79 8.63 19.91
C LEU A 188 7.65 7.73 20.83
N VAL A 189 7.29 6.47 20.98
CA VAL A 189 8.10 5.41 21.62
C VAL A 189 8.26 4.24 20.67
N PRO A 190 9.18 3.28 20.90
CA PRO A 190 9.29 2.10 20.06
C PRO A 190 7.95 1.37 19.92
N MET A 191 7.43 1.31 18.69
CA MET A 191 6.11 0.77 18.41
C MET A 191 6.12 -0.75 18.37
N GLU A 192 5.15 -1.34 19.04
CA GLU A 192 4.92 -2.78 18.98
C GLU A 192 4.03 -3.13 17.77
N PRO A 193 4.28 -4.27 17.09
CA PRO A 193 3.49 -4.67 15.93
C PRO A 193 2.09 -5.21 16.26
N LYS A 194 1.74 -5.25 17.53
CA LYS A 194 0.43 -5.72 18.03
C LYS A 194 -0.13 -4.72 19.02
N LEU A 195 -1.44 -4.49 18.91
CA LEU A 195 -2.21 -3.65 19.79
C LEU A 195 -3.38 -4.47 20.35
N GLU A 196 -3.77 -4.19 21.58
CA GLU A 196 -5.01 -4.74 22.13
C GLU A 196 -6.21 -4.13 21.40
N MET A 197 -7.24 -4.96 21.17
CA MET A 197 -8.47 -4.50 20.54
C MET A 197 -9.15 -3.44 21.41
N PRO A 198 -9.71 -2.37 20.82
CA PRO A 198 -10.51 -1.41 21.55
C PRO A 198 -11.69 -2.07 22.26
N GLU A 199 -12.08 -1.53 23.40
CA GLU A 199 -13.25 -2.00 24.14
C GLU A 199 -14.52 -1.89 23.26
N GLY A 200 -15.37 -2.92 23.29
CA GLY A 200 -16.60 -2.98 22.50
C GLY A 200 -16.42 -3.44 21.05
N VAL A 201 -15.18 -3.70 20.59
CA VAL A 201 -14.92 -4.27 19.28
C VAL A 201 -14.81 -5.79 19.39
N GLU A 202 -15.70 -6.50 18.71
CA GLU A 202 -15.63 -7.96 18.62
C GLU A 202 -14.53 -8.39 17.65
N ASN A 203 -13.73 -9.35 18.08
CA ASN A 203 -12.77 -9.99 17.19
C ASN A 203 -13.48 -11.04 16.31
N LYS A 204 -13.75 -10.68 15.06
CA LYS A 204 -14.39 -11.56 14.06
C LYS A 204 -13.41 -12.23 13.13
N THR A 205 -12.16 -12.32 13.50
CA THR A 205 -11.10 -12.94 12.70
C THR A 205 -11.45 -14.36 12.28
N GLY A 206 -11.43 -14.62 10.98
CA GLY A 206 -11.68 -15.94 10.42
C GLY A 206 -13.16 -16.35 10.31
N GLU A 207 -14.09 -15.44 10.60
CA GLU A 207 -15.53 -15.67 10.45
C GLU A 207 -16.09 -14.84 9.27
N GLY A 208 -16.94 -15.49 8.45
CA GLY A 208 -17.65 -14.83 7.35
C GLY A 208 -16.74 -14.17 6.32
N ASP A 209 -17.11 -12.98 5.88
CA ASP A 209 -16.41 -12.21 4.83
C ASP A 209 -15.20 -11.40 5.32
N TYR A 210 -14.82 -11.55 6.58
CA TYR A 210 -13.70 -10.82 7.15
C TYR A 210 -12.37 -11.36 6.64
N PHE A 211 -11.44 -10.45 6.42
CA PHE A 211 -10.10 -10.79 5.95
C PHE A 211 -9.31 -11.56 7.02
N PRO A 212 -8.73 -12.74 6.70
CA PRO A 212 -7.95 -13.48 7.67
C PRO A 212 -6.73 -12.68 8.13
N ASN A 213 -6.43 -12.71 9.42
CA ASN A 213 -5.21 -12.17 10.01
C ASN A 213 -4.54 -13.22 10.93
N GLY A 214 -3.36 -12.91 11.47
CA GLY A 214 -2.57 -13.86 12.22
C GLY A 214 -2.12 -15.05 11.35
N ASN A 215 -2.03 -16.24 11.94
CA ASN A 215 -1.70 -17.47 11.22
C ASN A 215 -2.99 -18.09 10.67
N PHE A 216 -3.10 -18.20 9.37
CA PHE A 216 -4.28 -18.76 8.72
C PHE A 216 -3.94 -19.64 7.51
N THR A 217 -4.91 -20.46 7.11
CA THR A 217 -4.93 -21.13 5.82
C THR A 217 -6.15 -20.64 5.06
N TYR A 218 -5.95 -20.21 3.83
CA TYR A 218 -7.00 -19.77 2.93
C TYR A 218 -7.00 -20.64 1.66
N THR A 219 -8.16 -21.07 1.23
CA THR A 219 -8.33 -21.83 -0.01
C THR A 219 -9.36 -21.13 -0.89
N GLU A 220 -8.99 -20.90 -2.14
CA GLU A 220 -9.89 -20.38 -3.17
C GLU A 220 -10.06 -21.44 -4.26
N ASP A 221 -11.29 -21.86 -4.49
CA ASP A 221 -11.64 -22.83 -5.53
C ASP A 221 -12.06 -22.17 -6.85
N PHE A 222 -12.20 -20.84 -6.84
CA PHE A 222 -12.61 -20.04 -7.99
C PHE A 222 -13.96 -20.44 -8.61
N THR A 223 -14.89 -20.93 -7.78
CA THR A 223 -16.22 -21.36 -8.26
C THR A 223 -17.33 -20.37 -7.92
N SER A 224 -17.06 -19.38 -7.08
CA SER A 224 -17.99 -18.33 -6.73
C SER A 224 -18.26 -17.41 -7.92
N GLU A 225 -19.51 -16.92 -8.10
CA GLU A 225 -19.88 -16.00 -9.17
C GLU A 225 -19.05 -14.70 -9.17
N LYS A 226 -18.61 -14.28 -8.00
CA LYS A 226 -17.76 -13.11 -7.81
C LYS A 226 -16.50 -13.49 -7.06
N LEU A 227 -15.36 -13.18 -7.67
CA LEU A 227 -14.06 -13.33 -7.03
C LEU A 227 -13.83 -12.19 -6.03
N ASP A 228 -13.34 -12.53 -4.84
CA ASP A 228 -13.00 -11.58 -3.78
C ASP A 228 -12.03 -10.48 -4.28
N TYR A 229 -12.11 -9.28 -3.69
CA TYR A 229 -11.26 -8.14 -4.03
C TYR A 229 -9.77 -8.34 -3.70
N ARG A 230 -9.43 -9.35 -2.89
CA ARG A 230 -8.04 -9.77 -2.64
C ARG A 230 -7.31 -10.25 -3.90
N TRP A 231 -8.06 -10.74 -4.88
CA TRP A 231 -7.52 -11.15 -6.17
C TRP A 231 -7.51 -9.96 -7.11
N ILE A 232 -6.34 -9.53 -7.52
CA ILE A 232 -6.14 -8.31 -8.30
C ILE A 232 -5.46 -8.59 -9.63
N GLY A 233 -5.81 -7.83 -10.64
CA GLY A 233 -5.08 -7.75 -11.91
C GLY A 233 -3.90 -6.79 -11.83
N LEU A 234 -2.94 -6.94 -12.70
CA LEU A 234 -1.80 -6.03 -12.83
C LEU A 234 -2.05 -5.03 -13.95
N ARG A 235 -2.17 -3.73 -13.59
CA ARG A 235 -2.33 -2.58 -14.50
C ARG A 235 -3.61 -2.63 -15.37
N GLY A 236 -4.58 -3.41 -14.97
CA GLY A 236 -5.86 -3.51 -15.66
C GLY A 236 -6.84 -4.36 -14.87
N PRO A 237 -8.13 -4.28 -15.21
CA PRO A 237 -9.15 -5.08 -14.58
C PRO A 237 -8.90 -6.58 -14.86
N ARG A 238 -9.11 -7.40 -13.85
CA ARG A 238 -8.95 -8.87 -13.95
C ARG A 238 -10.01 -9.49 -14.87
N GLU A 239 -11.13 -8.86 -15.00
CA GLU A 239 -12.26 -9.27 -15.82
C GLU A 239 -11.92 -9.32 -17.32
N ASP A 240 -10.90 -8.58 -17.76
CA ASP A 240 -10.46 -8.56 -19.16
C ASP A 240 -9.79 -9.87 -19.61
N PHE A 241 -9.22 -10.62 -18.67
CA PHE A 241 -8.46 -11.84 -19.00
C PHE A 241 -8.94 -13.10 -18.30
N MET A 242 -9.84 -13.00 -17.30
CA MET A 242 -10.29 -14.16 -16.54
C MET A 242 -11.77 -14.45 -16.74
N GLU A 243 -12.13 -15.70 -16.58
CA GLU A 243 -13.49 -16.21 -16.61
C GLU A 243 -13.66 -17.23 -15.48
N ILE A 244 -14.64 -17.01 -14.61
CA ILE A 244 -15.02 -18.00 -13.60
C ILE A 244 -15.82 -19.13 -14.29
N THR A 245 -15.42 -20.35 -14.03
CA THR A 245 -16.07 -21.56 -14.56
C THR A 245 -16.44 -22.49 -13.40
N LYS A 246 -17.26 -23.48 -13.67
CA LYS A 246 -17.58 -24.53 -12.68
C LYS A 246 -16.37 -25.37 -12.21
N ASN A 247 -15.23 -25.26 -12.88
CA ASN A 247 -14.02 -26.02 -12.59
C ASN A 247 -12.87 -25.10 -12.10
N GLY A 248 -13.17 -23.85 -11.71
CA GLY A 248 -12.18 -22.86 -11.30
C GLY A 248 -12.06 -21.70 -12.27
N VAL A 249 -11.00 -20.94 -12.18
CA VAL A 249 -10.73 -19.78 -13.04
C VAL A 249 -10.02 -20.19 -14.33
N LYS A 250 -10.51 -19.69 -15.46
CA LYS A 250 -9.84 -19.77 -16.75
C LYS A 250 -9.16 -18.46 -17.04
N ILE A 251 -7.88 -18.47 -17.34
CA ILE A 251 -7.09 -17.29 -17.73
C ILE A 251 -6.86 -17.31 -19.23
N ASN A 252 -7.27 -16.26 -19.92
CA ASN A 252 -7.04 -16.03 -21.34
C ASN A 252 -5.78 -15.17 -21.49
N PRO A 253 -4.66 -15.68 -22.00
CA PRO A 253 -3.41 -14.96 -22.02
C PRO A 253 -3.42 -13.82 -23.05
N PHE A 254 -2.86 -12.67 -22.64
CA PHE A 254 -2.47 -11.61 -23.57
C PHE A 254 -1.08 -11.91 -24.15
N ASP A 255 -0.75 -11.30 -25.28
CA ASP A 255 0.62 -11.31 -25.84
C ASP A 255 1.46 -10.22 -25.15
N VAL A 256 1.56 -10.32 -23.82
CA VAL A 256 2.28 -9.39 -22.95
C VAL A 256 2.99 -10.16 -21.85
N ASN A 257 4.25 -9.84 -21.64
CA ASN A 257 5.07 -10.43 -20.58
C ASN A 257 4.95 -9.61 -19.28
N ILE A 258 5.04 -10.27 -18.14
CA ILE A 258 4.99 -9.63 -16.80
C ILE A 258 6.09 -8.58 -16.59
N LYS A 259 7.13 -8.59 -17.41
CA LYS A 259 8.24 -7.62 -17.42
C LYS A 259 7.93 -6.35 -18.22
N GLU A 260 6.77 -6.26 -18.86
CA GLU A 260 6.32 -5.08 -19.59
C GLU A 260 5.40 -4.21 -18.70
N VAL A 261 5.47 -2.88 -18.90
CA VAL A 261 4.58 -1.92 -18.20
C VAL A 261 3.26 -1.82 -18.96
N LYS A 262 2.50 -2.94 -18.97
CA LYS A 262 1.20 -3.09 -19.63
C LYS A 262 0.27 -3.97 -18.78
N PRO A 263 -1.05 -3.97 -19.01
CA PRO A 263 -1.95 -4.98 -18.45
C PRO A 263 -1.49 -6.40 -18.81
N THR A 264 -1.45 -7.28 -17.83
CA THR A 264 -1.00 -8.67 -18.00
C THR A 264 -2.11 -9.65 -17.61
N SER A 265 -2.10 -10.86 -18.17
CA SER A 265 -3.02 -11.92 -17.79
C SER A 265 -2.53 -12.64 -16.53
N THR A 266 -2.40 -11.88 -15.44
CA THR A 266 -1.89 -12.38 -14.17
C THR A 266 -2.80 -11.99 -13.03
N LEU A 267 -3.27 -13.01 -12.29
CA LEU A 267 -4.09 -12.83 -11.11
C LEU A 267 -3.21 -12.91 -9.87
N PHE A 268 -3.25 -11.86 -9.05
CA PHE A 268 -2.39 -11.72 -7.89
C PHE A 268 -3.18 -11.73 -6.58
N HIS A 269 -2.49 -12.21 -5.57
CA HIS A 269 -2.82 -12.02 -4.16
C HIS A 269 -1.62 -11.36 -3.47
N ARG A 270 -1.87 -10.36 -2.58
CA ARG A 270 -0.78 -9.69 -1.86
C ARG A 270 -0.15 -10.63 -0.85
N GLN A 271 1.18 -10.58 -0.76
CA GLN A 271 1.92 -11.22 0.33
C GLN A 271 1.64 -10.46 1.64
N GLN A 272 1.14 -11.15 2.67
CA GLN A 272 0.81 -10.60 3.99
C GLN A 272 1.82 -10.98 5.07
N HIS A 273 2.61 -12.03 4.84
CA HIS A 273 3.53 -12.60 5.82
C HIS A 273 4.92 -12.75 5.22
N LYS A 274 5.94 -12.69 6.09
CA LYS A 274 7.32 -12.99 5.71
C LYS A 274 7.48 -14.49 5.40
N ASP A 275 6.78 -15.32 6.19
CA ASP A 275 6.79 -16.78 6.05
C ASP A 275 5.41 -17.23 5.59
N PHE A 276 5.37 -17.86 4.43
CA PHE A 276 4.11 -18.37 3.84
C PHE A 276 4.34 -19.52 2.87
N SER A 277 3.28 -20.21 2.54
CA SER A 277 3.24 -21.08 1.36
C SER A 277 2.04 -20.74 0.49
N PHE A 278 2.26 -20.70 -0.81
CA PHE A 278 1.24 -20.52 -1.83
C PHE A 278 1.30 -21.67 -2.81
N THR A 279 0.18 -22.37 -2.99
CA THR A 279 0.09 -23.52 -3.89
C THR A 279 -1.08 -23.34 -4.84
N THR A 280 -0.89 -23.65 -6.11
CA THR A 280 -1.96 -23.69 -7.10
C THR A 280 -1.89 -24.95 -7.94
N THR A 281 -3.04 -25.45 -8.37
CA THR A 281 -3.14 -26.50 -9.39
C THR A 281 -3.50 -25.85 -10.70
N MET A 282 -2.73 -26.12 -11.73
CA MET A 282 -2.89 -25.55 -13.06
C MET A 282 -3.05 -26.65 -14.10
N ASN A 283 -4.02 -26.48 -14.98
CA ASN A 283 -4.16 -27.31 -16.17
C ASN A 283 -3.80 -26.48 -17.41
N TYR A 284 -2.63 -26.75 -17.97
CA TYR A 284 -2.11 -26.00 -19.09
C TYR A 284 -1.11 -26.82 -19.90
N LYS A 285 -1.15 -26.70 -21.21
CA LYS A 285 -0.18 -27.31 -22.10
C LYS A 285 0.38 -26.27 -23.08
N PRO A 286 1.69 -25.95 -23.00
CA PRO A 286 2.32 -25.00 -23.89
C PRO A 286 2.30 -25.52 -25.34
N LYS A 287 2.08 -24.61 -26.29
CA LYS A 287 2.05 -24.92 -27.72
C LYS A 287 3.35 -24.49 -28.42
N SER A 288 4.04 -23.50 -27.86
CA SER A 288 5.25 -22.93 -28.43
C SER A 288 6.28 -22.54 -27.35
N GLU A 289 7.49 -22.19 -27.78
CA GLU A 289 8.56 -21.70 -26.90
C GLU A 289 8.28 -20.30 -26.32
N LYS A 290 7.31 -19.58 -26.87
CA LYS A 290 6.86 -18.27 -26.34
C LYS A 290 5.87 -18.40 -25.22
N ASP A 291 5.24 -19.57 -25.09
CA ASP A 291 4.24 -19.82 -24.08
C ASP A 291 4.94 -20.06 -22.73
N LEU A 292 4.50 -19.33 -21.71
CA LEU A 292 4.92 -19.56 -20.33
C LEU A 292 3.72 -19.32 -19.41
N ALA A 293 3.33 -20.35 -18.67
CA ALA A 293 2.29 -20.24 -17.67
C ALA A 293 2.73 -20.86 -16.35
N GLY A 294 2.37 -20.23 -15.24
CA GLY A 294 2.80 -20.69 -13.92
C GLY A 294 2.45 -19.73 -12.81
N ILE A 295 3.34 -19.63 -11.83
CA ILE A 295 3.24 -18.75 -10.68
C ILE A 295 4.40 -17.76 -10.63
N THR A 296 4.18 -16.64 -9.96
CA THR A 296 5.18 -15.58 -9.86
C THR A 296 5.19 -14.96 -8.46
N ALA A 297 6.38 -14.58 -8.01
CA ALA A 297 6.56 -13.63 -6.93
C ALA A 297 7.04 -12.31 -7.56
N LEU A 298 6.20 -11.26 -7.47
CA LEU A 298 6.41 -9.99 -8.15
C LEU A 298 6.54 -8.85 -7.15
N GLN A 299 7.66 -8.12 -7.22
CA GLN A 299 7.79 -6.80 -6.63
C GLN A 299 7.53 -5.72 -7.71
N SER A 300 8.12 -5.87 -8.88
CA SER A 300 7.92 -5.01 -10.04
C SER A 300 8.33 -5.74 -11.33
N GLU A 301 8.13 -5.10 -12.50
CA GLU A 301 8.61 -5.61 -13.78
C GLU A 301 10.13 -5.81 -13.81
N LYS A 302 10.89 -5.10 -12.94
CA LYS A 302 12.35 -5.19 -12.83
C LYS A 302 12.83 -6.18 -11.78
N PHE A 303 11.95 -6.63 -10.88
CA PHE A 303 12.26 -7.55 -9.78
C PHE A 303 11.15 -8.55 -9.62
N ASN A 304 11.36 -9.77 -10.10
CA ASN A 304 10.38 -10.85 -10.00
C ASN A 304 11.02 -12.23 -10.17
N TYR A 305 10.27 -13.24 -9.75
CA TYR A 305 10.50 -14.62 -10.11
C TYR A 305 9.31 -15.13 -10.91
N VAL A 306 9.57 -15.92 -11.94
CA VAL A 306 8.55 -16.66 -12.69
C VAL A 306 8.91 -18.14 -12.63
N PHE A 307 7.99 -18.95 -12.16
CA PHE A 307 8.12 -20.39 -12.12
C PHE A 307 6.95 -21.03 -12.86
N GLY A 308 7.22 -21.68 -13.98
CA GLY A 308 6.16 -22.15 -14.86
C GLY A 308 6.60 -23.14 -15.90
N ILE A 309 5.65 -23.50 -16.75
CA ILE A 309 5.82 -24.46 -17.83
C ILE A 309 5.95 -23.72 -19.16
N THR A 310 6.92 -24.14 -19.95
CA THR A 310 7.15 -23.71 -21.32
C THR A 310 7.45 -24.92 -22.21
N LYS A 311 7.60 -24.68 -23.49
CA LYS A 311 7.96 -25.70 -24.47
C LYS A 311 9.32 -25.37 -25.09
N LYS A 312 10.12 -26.41 -25.39
CA LYS A 312 11.33 -26.29 -26.20
C LYS A 312 11.39 -27.44 -27.19
N GLY A 313 11.29 -27.12 -28.46
CA GLY A 313 11.04 -28.14 -29.49
C GLY A 313 9.74 -28.92 -29.21
N ASN A 314 9.83 -30.25 -29.11
CA ASN A 314 8.66 -31.09 -28.81
C ASN A 314 8.51 -31.46 -27.32
N LYS A 315 9.33 -30.88 -26.45
CA LYS A 315 9.37 -31.26 -25.03
C LYS A 315 8.88 -30.11 -24.15
N ASP A 316 8.27 -30.48 -23.05
CA ASP A 316 7.79 -29.55 -22.03
C ASP A 316 8.84 -29.38 -20.92
N TYR A 317 9.01 -28.15 -20.44
CA TYR A 317 9.99 -27.80 -19.43
C TYR A 317 9.38 -26.98 -18.33
N LEU A 318 9.75 -27.28 -17.10
CA LEU A 318 9.67 -26.34 -15.98
C LEU A 318 10.85 -25.39 -16.05
N VAL A 319 10.58 -24.11 -15.85
CA VAL A 319 11.59 -23.04 -15.84
C VAL A 319 11.38 -22.20 -14.60
N LEU A 320 12.48 -21.92 -13.89
CA LEU A 320 12.54 -20.87 -12.87
C LEU A 320 13.42 -19.75 -13.43
N GLU A 321 12.80 -18.59 -13.64
CA GLU A 321 13.48 -17.37 -14.09
C GLU A 321 13.45 -16.33 -12.97
N ARG A 322 14.56 -15.60 -12.78
CA ARG A 322 14.66 -14.42 -11.95
C ARG A 322 14.96 -13.20 -12.80
N THR A 323 14.19 -12.14 -12.59
CA THR A 323 14.50 -10.81 -13.11
C THR A 323 15.02 -9.94 -11.97
N GLU A 324 16.17 -9.32 -12.15
CA GLU A 324 16.81 -8.41 -11.21
C GLU A 324 17.32 -7.18 -11.96
N LYS A 325 16.89 -5.98 -11.52
CA LYS A 325 17.21 -4.71 -12.20
C LYS A 325 16.86 -4.72 -13.70
N GLY A 326 15.78 -5.41 -14.06
CA GLY A 326 15.32 -5.55 -15.44
C GLY A 326 16.07 -6.60 -16.27
N SER A 327 17.11 -7.25 -15.74
CA SER A 327 17.83 -8.32 -16.41
C SER A 327 17.34 -9.69 -15.94
N SER A 328 16.96 -10.55 -16.87
CA SER A 328 16.44 -11.88 -16.57
C SER A 328 17.50 -12.96 -16.70
N LYS A 329 17.46 -13.93 -15.79
CA LYS A 329 18.31 -15.11 -15.79
C LYS A 329 17.49 -16.36 -15.46
N ILE A 330 17.62 -17.40 -16.25
CA ILE A 330 17.10 -18.72 -15.92
C ILE A 330 17.98 -19.33 -14.82
N LEU A 331 17.39 -19.63 -13.69
CA LEU A 331 18.07 -20.23 -12.53
C LEU A 331 18.04 -21.77 -12.60
N ALA A 332 16.93 -22.31 -13.10
CA ALA A 332 16.75 -23.77 -13.23
C ALA A 332 15.86 -24.10 -14.41
N THR A 333 16.13 -25.24 -15.02
CA THR A 333 15.31 -25.82 -16.09
C THR A 333 15.22 -27.33 -15.86
N LYS A 334 14.03 -27.90 -16.02
CA LYS A 334 13.85 -29.36 -15.94
C LYS A 334 12.87 -29.82 -17.00
N GLU A 335 13.27 -30.79 -17.79
CA GLU A 335 12.38 -31.52 -18.70
C GLU A 335 11.36 -32.31 -17.88
N ILE A 336 10.09 -32.24 -18.24
CA ILE A 336 8.99 -32.96 -17.58
C ILE A 336 8.10 -33.65 -18.59
N GLU A 337 7.58 -34.78 -18.18
CA GLU A 337 6.45 -35.43 -18.85
C GLU A 337 5.23 -35.29 -17.97
N PHE A 338 4.21 -34.59 -18.44
CA PHE A 338 2.97 -34.40 -17.68
C PHE A 338 1.74 -34.42 -18.57
N LYS A 339 0.59 -34.73 -17.99
CA LYS A 339 -0.67 -34.93 -18.72
C LYS A 339 -1.55 -33.69 -18.81
N GLY A 340 -0.96 -32.49 -18.54
CA GLY A 340 -1.65 -31.19 -18.60
C GLY A 340 -2.01 -30.62 -17.25
N GLU A 341 -1.96 -31.42 -16.15
CA GLU A 341 -2.17 -30.93 -14.79
C GLU A 341 -0.89 -30.96 -13.99
N ILE A 342 -0.61 -29.87 -13.27
CA ILE A 342 0.56 -29.71 -12.42
C ILE A 342 0.22 -28.86 -11.21
N GLN A 343 0.78 -29.19 -10.08
CA GLN A 343 0.79 -28.36 -8.88
C GLN A 343 2.10 -27.58 -8.82
N LEU A 344 1.99 -26.24 -8.62
CA LEU A 344 3.12 -25.35 -8.43
C LEU A 344 3.03 -24.70 -7.06
N ARG A 345 4.16 -24.54 -6.38
CA ARG A 345 4.23 -24.01 -5.03
C ARG A 345 5.39 -23.03 -4.86
N ILE A 346 5.12 -21.94 -4.14
CA ILE A 346 6.11 -21.01 -3.56
C ILE A 346 6.05 -21.18 -2.05
N GLU A 347 7.20 -21.32 -1.41
CA GLU A 347 7.38 -21.24 0.04
C GLU A 347 8.35 -20.08 0.31
N ALA A 348 7.97 -19.17 1.20
CA ALA A 348 8.83 -18.12 1.70
C ALA A 348 9.21 -18.39 3.16
N ASP A 349 10.47 -18.17 3.46
CA ASP A 349 11.06 -18.18 4.80
C ASP A 349 11.92 -16.90 4.89
N GLY A 350 11.32 -15.84 5.42
CA GLY A 350 11.89 -14.50 5.42
C GLY A 350 12.27 -14.01 4.02
N ASP A 351 13.57 -13.98 3.73
CA ASP A 351 14.12 -13.52 2.44
C ASP A 351 14.21 -14.61 1.37
N ASP A 352 14.10 -15.87 1.76
CA ASP A 352 14.35 -17.00 0.89
C ASP A 352 13.06 -17.55 0.29
N TYR A 353 13.05 -17.73 -1.03
CA TYR A 353 11.93 -18.30 -1.75
C TYR A 353 12.32 -19.66 -2.33
N LYS A 354 11.53 -20.69 -2.02
CA LYS A 354 11.66 -22.04 -2.55
C LYS A 354 10.51 -22.31 -3.50
N PHE A 355 10.83 -22.80 -4.69
CA PHE A 355 9.87 -23.18 -5.73
C PHE A 355 9.85 -24.70 -5.88
N SER A 356 8.67 -25.27 -5.87
CA SER A 356 8.49 -26.71 -6.00
C SER A 356 7.27 -27.05 -6.85
N TYR A 357 7.20 -28.29 -7.32
CA TYR A 357 6.09 -28.79 -8.13
C TYR A 357 5.75 -30.24 -7.80
N ALA A 358 4.54 -30.65 -8.11
CA ALA A 358 4.12 -32.04 -8.14
C ALA A 358 3.41 -32.36 -9.47
N LEU A 359 3.61 -33.54 -9.97
CA LEU A 359 2.92 -34.09 -11.14
C LEU A 359 1.90 -35.13 -10.66
N ASN A 360 0.69 -35.12 -11.23
CA ASN A 360 -0.34 -36.12 -11.00
C ASN A 360 -0.24 -37.24 -12.05
#